data_d17f90752e57af16b8eb15fa79c15d33
#
_entry.id   d17f90752e57af16b8eb15fa79c15d33
#
_cell.length_a   1.000
_cell.length_b   1.000
_cell.length_c   1.000
_cell.angle_alpha   90.00
_cell.angle_beta   90.00
_cell.angle_gamma   90.00
#
_symmetry.space_group_name_H-M   'P 1'
#
loop_
_entity.id
_entity.type
_entity.pdbx_description
1 polymer ?
#
loop_
_entity_poly.entity_id
_entity_poly.type
_entity_poly.pdbx_seq_one_letter_code
_entity_poly.pdbx_strand_id
1 'polypeptide(L)'
;MNRLLCWCMVTLLSVEQASVMLGQDVKRFSTSAKIPQATYRGGLVTPPLPKPHFVLTDTSGARFDFWNRTRGSITLLFFGYTYCPDECPMHMANLGAALKRLPPGIADQVKLVFVTTDANRDTPVELRQWLDHFDKRFVGLTGTTSALDAAQKAAGVPLAQKTDPRNDTYSLTHANFVVAYTKDNLGHVIYPGGVSQEDWIHDLPLLVTETWSHP
;
A
#
# COMPACT_ATOMS: atom_id res chain seq x y z
N MET A 1 87.40 -20.43 44.32
CA MET A 1 88.17 -19.28 43.81
C MET A 1 87.29 -18.60 42.76
N ASN A 2 87.01 -17.32 43.00
CA ASN A 2 86.56 -16.25 42.09
C ASN A 2 85.28 -16.45 41.33
N ARG A 3 84.23 -15.70 41.69
CA ARG A 3 83.87 -14.31 41.29
C ARG A 3 83.39 -14.27 39.84
N LEU A 4 82.27 -13.71 39.48
CA LEU A 4 81.50 -12.47 39.68
C LEU A 4 80.16 -12.64 39.02
N LEU A 5 79.01 -12.38 39.67
CA LEU A 5 78.25 -11.14 39.62
C LEU A 5 78.20 -10.40 38.25
N CYS A 6 77.04 -10.32 37.59
CA CYS A 6 76.43 -9.03 37.27
C CYS A 6 75.23 -9.24 36.38
N TRP A 7 74.15 -8.87 36.87
CA TRP A 7 73.21 -7.80 36.55
C TRP A 7 72.03 -8.18 35.68
N CYS A 8 70.95 -8.22 36.41
CA CYS A 8 69.63 -7.88 35.96
C CYS A 8 69.60 -6.47 35.35
N MET A 9 68.95 -6.28 34.29
CA MET A 9 68.09 -5.13 34.06
C MET A 9 67.03 -5.53 32.97
N VAL A 10 65.84 -5.84 33.37
CA VAL A 10 64.67 -5.04 33.25
C VAL A 10 64.54 -4.34 31.90
N THR A 11 63.64 -4.84 31.08
CA THR A 11 62.77 -4.02 30.23
C THR A 11 61.37 -4.50 30.36
N LEU A 12 60.69 -4.10 31.41
CA LEU A 12 59.30 -3.78 31.47
C LEU A 12 59.12 -2.50 30.66
N LEU A 13 58.58 -2.58 29.48
CA LEU A 13 57.88 -1.45 28.80
C LEU A 13 57.35 -1.96 27.47
N SER A 14 56.05 -1.93 27.39
CA SER A 14 55.24 -1.90 26.18
C SER A 14 54.18 -3.00 26.06
N VAL A 15 53.29 -3.05 27.03
CA VAL A 15 51.96 -3.70 26.87
C VAL A 15 50.86 -2.69 27.26
N GLU A 16 50.94 -1.49 26.74
CA GLU A 16 49.92 -0.47 27.07
C GLU A 16 49.55 0.45 25.89
N GLN A 17 49.50 -0.06 24.68
CA GLN A 17 48.94 0.73 23.54
C GLN A 17 48.08 -0.05 22.54
N ALA A 18 47.58 -1.22 22.85
CA ALA A 18 46.69 -1.98 21.95
C ALA A 18 45.19 -1.88 22.29
N SER A 19 44.80 -1.09 23.29
CA SER A 19 43.40 -1.06 23.76
C SER A 19 42.61 0.20 23.38
N VAL A 20 43.13 1.07 22.55
CA VAL A 20 42.45 2.36 22.23
C VAL A 20 41.86 2.42 20.79
N MET A 21 42.12 1.44 19.93
CA MET A 21 41.64 1.47 18.54
C MET A 21 40.39 0.60 18.25
N LEU A 22 39.76 0.00 19.25
CA LEU A 22 38.56 -0.83 19.09
C LEU A 22 37.26 -0.16 19.57
N GLY A 23 37.29 1.12 19.89
CA GLY A 23 36.16 1.84 20.50
C GLY A 23 35.44 2.85 19.64
N GLN A 24 35.81 3.07 18.38
CA GLN A 24 35.25 4.18 17.59
C GLN A 24 34.38 3.79 16.38
N ASP A 25 34.30 2.52 16.00
CA ASP A 25 33.52 2.13 14.82
C ASP A 25 32.11 1.56 15.08
N VAL A 26 31.65 1.51 16.31
CA VAL A 26 30.32 0.98 16.66
C VAL A 26 29.22 2.08 16.74
N LYS A 27 29.56 3.35 16.55
CA LYS A 27 28.59 4.46 16.65
C LYS A 27 27.99 4.96 15.33
N ARG A 28 28.18 4.27 14.19
CA ARG A 28 27.70 4.74 12.88
C ARG A 28 26.55 3.98 12.24
N PHE A 29 25.94 3.03 12.93
CA PHE A 29 24.75 2.32 12.39
C PHE A 29 23.60 2.40 13.38
N SER A 30 23.02 3.57 13.55
CA SER A 30 21.70 3.71 14.11
C SER A 30 21.10 5.07 13.79
N THR A 31 20.98 5.36 12.49
CA THR A 31 19.92 6.24 12.00
C THR A 31 18.88 5.33 11.38
N SER A 32 18.18 4.58 12.21
CA SER A 32 16.86 4.07 11.87
C SER A 32 16.04 5.31 11.55
N ALA A 33 15.81 5.56 10.27
CA ALA A 33 14.85 6.56 9.84
C ALA A 33 13.53 6.19 10.53
N LYS A 34 13.15 6.97 11.53
CA LYS A 34 11.90 6.83 12.26
C LYS A 34 10.80 7.05 11.24
N ILE A 35 10.24 5.98 10.68
CA ILE A 35 8.99 6.04 9.91
C ILE A 35 7.98 6.68 10.86
N PRO A 36 7.34 7.78 10.48
CA PRO A 36 6.37 8.45 11.34
C PRO A 36 5.11 7.59 11.46
N GLN A 37 5.14 6.58 12.28
CA GLN A 37 4.04 5.62 12.49
C GLN A 37 2.76 6.26 13.06
N ALA A 38 2.85 7.47 13.58
CA ALA A 38 1.73 8.17 14.22
C ALA A 38 0.94 9.11 13.28
N THR A 39 1.30 9.20 12.01
CA THR A 39 0.80 10.24 11.10
C THR A 39 -0.40 9.77 10.27
N TYR A 40 -0.46 8.50 9.87
CA TYR A 40 -1.54 7.96 9.04
C TYR A 40 -2.76 7.54 9.85
N ARG A 41 -3.95 7.77 9.30
CA ARG A 41 -5.23 7.25 9.82
C ARG A 41 -5.47 5.83 9.33
N GLY A 42 -4.89 5.46 8.19
CA GLY A 42 -4.79 4.08 7.73
C GLY A 42 -3.75 3.28 8.50
N GLY A 43 -3.82 1.95 8.40
CA GLY A 43 -2.85 1.03 8.98
C GLY A 43 -1.59 0.92 8.12
N LEU A 44 -0.42 1.21 8.70
CA LEU A 44 0.86 0.97 8.04
C LEU A 44 1.15 -0.52 7.90
N VAL A 45 1.72 -0.91 6.75
CA VAL A 45 2.07 -2.29 6.43
C VAL A 45 3.59 -2.46 6.39
N THR A 46 4.10 -3.41 7.18
CA THR A 46 5.53 -3.72 7.24
C THR A 46 5.74 -5.24 7.22
N PRO A 47 6.47 -5.81 6.25
CA PRO A 47 7.01 -5.12 5.07
C PRO A 47 5.92 -4.63 4.13
N PRO A 48 6.17 -3.60 3.29
CA PRO A 48 5.18 -3.09 2.36
C PRO A 48 4.80 -4.13 1.30
N LEU A 49 3.56 -4.07 0.83
CA LEU A 49 3.02 -5.02 -0.14
C LEU A 49 3.53 -4.72 -1.56
N PRO A 50 4.00 -5.71 -2.32
CA PRO A 50 4.31 -5.50 -3.72
C PRO A 50 3.06 -5.13 -4.52
N LYS A 51 3.16 -4.14 -5.42
CA LYS A 51 2.06 -3.80 -6.32
C LYS A 51 1.79 -4.98 -7.27
N PRO A 52 0.54 -5.44 -7.42
CA PRO A 52 0.23 -6.61 -8.20
C PRO A 52 0.34 -6.37 -9.71
N HIS A 53 0.61 -7.45 -10.44
CA HIS A 53 0.55 -7.51 -11.90
C HIS A 53 -0.70 -8.25 -12.33
N PHE A 54 -1.63 -7.55 -12.95
CA PHE A 54 -2.80 -8.15 -13.60
C PHE A 54 -3.29 -7.28 -14.75
N VAL A 55 -4.07 -7.89 -15.63
CA VAL A 55 -4.69 -7.22 -16.77
C VAL A 55 -6.18 -7.54 -16.75
N LEU A 56 -6.99 -6.48 -16.80
CA LEU A 56 -8.44 -6.57 -16.87
C LEU A 56 -8.96 -5.65 -17.98
N THR A 57 -10.26 -5.53 -18.11
CA THR A 57 -10.94 -4.63 -19.04
C THR A 57 -11.50 -3.44 -18.25
N ASP A 58 -11.30 -2.24 -18.75
CA ASP A 58 -11.92 -1.05 -18.15
C ASP A 58 -13.36 -0.86 -18.63
N THR A 59 -14.05 0.13 -18.06
CA THR A 59 -15.45 0.43 -18.40
C THR A 59 -15.66 0.95 -19.83
N SER A 60 -14.61 1.27 -20.58
CA SER A 60 -14.67 1.59 -22.01
C SER A 60 -14.52 0.36 -22.90
N GLY A 61 -14.25 -0.80 -22.32
CA GLY A 61 -13.94 -2.03 -23.04
C GLY A 61 -12.45 -2.16 -23.43
N ALA A 62 -11.61 -1.20 -23.03
CA ALA A 62 -10.18 -1.24 -23.33
C ALA A 62 -9.42 -2.12 -22.34
N ARG A 63 -8.30 -2.71 -22.83
CA ARG A 63 -7.38 -3.47 -22.01
C ARG A 63 -6.69 -2.54 -21.01
N PHE A 64 -6.75 -2.87 -19.71
CA PHE A 64 -6.11 -2.16 -18.64
C PHE A 64 -5.08 -3.03 -17.95
N ASP A 65 -3.81 -2.73 -18.18
CA ASP A 65 -2.68 -3.32 -17.47
C ASP A 65 -2.46 -2.50 -16.19
N PHE A 66 -2.83 -3.07 -15.04
CA PHE A 66 -2.80 -2.35 -13.76
C PHE A 66 -1.41 -1.81 -13.43
N TRP A 67 -0.38 -2.64 -13.55
CA TRP A 67 0.99 -2.21 -13.27
C TRP A 67 1.42 -1.03 -14.15
N ASN A 68 1.31 -1.18 -15.46
CA ASN A 68 1.80 -0.17 -16.40
C ASN A 68 0.99 1.14 -16.34
N ARG A 69 -0.33 1.05 -16.14
CA ARG A 69 -1.22 2.21 -16.10
C ARG A 69 -1.18 2.98 -14.78
N THR A 70 -0.62 2.37 -13.72
CA THR A 70 -0.57 2.97 -12.38
C THR A 70 0.84 3.10 -11.80
N ARG A 71 1.87 2.65 -12.53
CA ARG A 71 3.26 2.74 -12.09
C ARG A 71 3.66 4.19 -11.79
N GLY A 72 4.30 4.41 -10.63
CA GLY A 72 4.76 5.73 -10.22
C GLY A 72 3.65 6.71 -9.79
N SER A 73 2.40 6.23 -9.66
CA SER A 73 1.27 7.04 -9.19
C SER A 73 0.84 6.58 -7.79
N ILE A 74 0.27 7.50 -7.01
CA ILE A 74 -0.51 7.11 -5.84
C ILE A 74 -1.75 6.38 -6.32
N THR A 75 -1.85 5.09 -5.98
CA THR A 75 -2.92 4.23 -6.48
C THR A 75 -3.66 3.60 -5.31
N LEU A 76 -4.94 3.85 -5.23
CA LEU A 76 -5.85 3.25 -4.27
C LEU A 76 -6.56 2.08 -4.96
N LEU A 77 -6.26 0.85 -4.54
CA LEU A 77 -6.87 -0.36 -5.10
C LEU A 77 -7.96 -0.88 -4.16
N PHE A 78 -9.15 -1.06 -4.69
CA PHE A 78 -10.29 -1.61 -3.97
C PHE A 78 -11.00 -2.68 -4.79
N PHE A 79 -11.29 -3.82 -4.15
CA PHE A 79 -12.10 -4.90 -4.70
C PHE A 79 -13.49 -4.84 -4.08
N GLY A 80 -14.53 -4.73 -4.90
CA GLY A 80 -15.90 -4.59 -4.43
C GLY A 80 -16.91 -4.93 -5.52
N TYR A 81 -18.18 -4.59 -5.32
CA TYR A 81 -19.24 -4.77 -6.33
C TYR A 81 -20.33 -3.72 -6.16
N THR A 82 -21.04 -3.39 -7.26
CA THR A 82 -22.00 -2.28 -7.26
C THR A 82 -23.25 -2.55 -6.42
N TYR A 83 -23.62 -3.80 -6.24
CA TYR A 83 -24.77 -4.24 -5.42
C TYR A 83 -24.41 -4.42 -3.93
N CYS A 84 -23.22 -3.99 -3.49
CA CYS A 84 -22.87 -3.96 -2.08
C CYS A 84 -23.77 -2.95 -1.35
N PRO A 85 -24.49 -3.36 -0.28
CA PRO A 85 -25.52 -2.52 0.32
C PRO A 85 -24.96 -1.36 1.16
N ASP A 86 -23.69 -1.42 1.59
CA ASP A 86 -23.17 -0.53 2.63
C ASP A 86 -21.73 -0.08 2.38
N GLU A 87 -20.77 -0.96 2.52
CA GLU A 87 -19.34 -0.61 2.60
C GLU A 87 -18.77 -0.04 1.29
N CYS A 88 -19.09 -0.63 0.12
CA CYS A 88 -18.55 -0.15 -1.14
C CYS A 88 -19.00 1.28 -1.46
N PRO A 89 -20.31 1.62 -1.40
CA PRO A 89 -20.74 2.99 -1.65
C PRO A 89 -20.19 3.98 -0.62
N MET A 90 -20.02 3.58 0.65
CA MET A 90 -19.46 4.43 1.68
C MET A 90 -18.00 4.78 1.41
N HIS A 91 -17.15 3.79 1.04
CA HIS A 91 -15.78 4.03 0.64
C HIS A 91 -15.68 5.01 -0.54
N MET A 92 -16.48 4.77 -1.60
CA MET A 92 -16.46 5.61 -2.79
C MET A 92 -16.96 7.03 -2.51
N ALA A 93 -18.01 7.17 -1.71
CA ALA A 93 -18.57 8.48 -1.35
C ALA A 93 -17.56 9.31 -0.51
N ASN A 94 -16.98 8.71 0.53
CA ASN A 94 -16.01 9.40 1.39
C ASN A 94 -14.76 9.83 0.61
N LEU A 95 -14.23 8.94 -0.23
CA LEU A 95 -13.06 9.25 -1.05
C LEU A 95 -13.37 10.30 -2.12
N GLY A 96 -14.50 10.17 -2.85
CA GLY A 96 -14.91 11.15 -3.84
C GLY A 96 -15.15 12.53 -3.26
N ALA A 97 -15.76 12.60 -2.07
CA ALA A 97 -15.95 13.85 -1.35
C ALA A 97 -14.62 14.46 -0.87
N ALA A 98 -13.69 13.64 -0.38
CA ALA A 98 -12.35 14.08 0.02
C ALA A 98 -11.58 14.68 -1.17
N LEU A 99 -11.54 13.98 -2.31
CA LEU A 99 -10.84 14.44 -3.51
C LEU A 99 -11.39 15.77 -4.06
N LYS A 100 -12.68 16.04 -3.89
CA LYS A 100 -13.30 17.34 -4.27
C LYS A 100 -12.89 18.49 -3.36
N ARG A 101 -12.51 18.20 -2.11
CA ARG A 101 -12.07 19.22 -1.12
C ARG A 101 -10.57 19.48 -1.14
N LEU A 102 -9.79 18.55 -1.68
CA LEU A 102 -8.34 18.68 -1.77
C LEU A 102 -7.92 19.59 -2.94
N PRO A 103 -6.77 20.29 -2.81
CA PRO A 103 -6.21 21.05 -3.93
C PRO A 103 -5.96 20.14 -5.14
N PRO A 104 -6.15 20.66 -6.40
CA PRO A 104 -5.90 19.86 -7.60
C PRO A 104 -4.51 19.24 -7.65
N GLY A 105 -3.46 19.96 -7.17
CA GLY A 105 -2.10 19.43 -7.10
C GLY A 105 -1.92 18.18 -6.23
N ILE A 106 -2.89 17.87 -5.36
CA ILE A 106 -2.94 16.62 -4.59
C ILE A 106 -3.91 15.65 -5.27
N ALA A 107 -5.16 16.09 -5.49
CA ALA A 107 -6.23 15.22 -5.98
C ALA A 107 -5.89 14.56 -7.33
N ASP A 108 -5.23 15.28 -8.25
CA ASP A 108 -4.89 14.78 -9.59
C ASP A 108 -3.74 13.74 -9.60
N GLN A 109 -3.00 13.63 -8.49
CA GLN A 109 -1.96 12.60 -8.33
C GLN A 109 -2.49 11.27 -7.81
N VAL A 110 -3.76 11.22 -7.39
CA VAL A 110 -4.40 10.03 -6.80
C VAL A 110 -5.27 9.34 -7.84
N LYS A 111 -5.04 8.05 -8.05
CA LYS A 111 -5.87 7.18 -8.90
C LYS A 111 -6.60 6.18 -8.02
N LEU A 112 -7.93 6.22 -8.02
CA LEU A 112 -8.72 5.09 -7.52
C LEU A 112 -8.94 4.10 -8.65
N VAL A 113 -8.64 2.83 -8.37
CA VAL A 113 -8.95 1.68 -9.23
C VAL A 113 -9.89 0.75 -8.46
N PHE A 114 -11.12 0.72 -8.89
CA PHE A 114 -12.16 -0.18 -8.41
C PHE A 114 -12.20 -1.42 -9.31
N VAL A 115 -11.97 -2.59 -8.74
CA VAL A 115 -12.07 -3.88 -9.46
C VAL A 115 -13.33 -4.57 -8.99
N THR A 116 -14.27 -4.83 -9.91
CA THR A 116 -15.45 -5.58 -9.51
C THR A 116 -15.12 -7.01 -9.13
N THR A 117 -15.83 -7.53 -8.13
CA THR A 117 -15.82 -8.95 -7.75
C THR A 117 -17.05 -9.69 -8.27
N ASP A 118 -17.93 -9.00 -9.01
CA ASP A 118 -19.19 -9.54 -9.53
C ASP A 118 -19.34 -9.33 -11.04
N ALA A 119 -18.61 -10.11 -11.81
CA ALA A 119 -18.64 -10.04 -13.27
C ALA A 119 -20.04 -10.26 -13.88
N ASN A 120 -20.95 -10.90 -13.15
CA ASN A 120 -22.27 -11.25 -13.67
C ASN A 120 -23.23 -10.06 -13.64
N ARG A 121 -23.15 -9.21 -12.62
CA ARG A 121 -24.04 -8.04 -12.43
C ARG A 121 -23.38 -6.73 -12.81
N ASP A 122 -22.07 -6.61 -12.60
CA ASP A 122 -21.30 -5.39 -12.87
C ASP A 122 -20.79 -5.35 -14.31
N THR A 123 -21.71 -5.14 -15.27
CA THR A 123 -21.31 -4.87 -16.65
C THR A 123 -20.46 -3.59 -16.72
N PRO A 124 -19.66 -3.37 -17.78
CA PRO A 124 -18.89 -2.13 -17.94
C PRO A 124 -19.77 -0.87 -17.83
N VAL A 125 -20.98 -0.92 -18.36
CA VAL A 125 -21.93 0.21 -18.34
C VAL A 125 -22.44 0.47 -16.92
N GLU A 126 -22.89 -0.56 -16.21
CA GLU A 126 -23.39 -0.44 -14.84
C GLU A 126 -22.30 0.01 -13.90
N LEU A 127 -21.10 -0.57 -14.01
CA LEU A 127 -19.94 -0.17 -13.21
C LEU A 127 -19.57 1.30 -13.46
N ARG A 128 -19.60 1.77 -14.72
CA ARG A 128 -19.31 3.18 -15.04
C ARG A 128 -20.36 4.12 -14.46
N GLN A 129 -21.65 3.79 -14.66
CA GLN A 129 -22.74 4.58 -14.13
C GLN A 129 -22.67 4.69 -12.60
N TRP A 130 -22.41 3.59 -11.93
CA TRP A 130 -22.28 3.55 -10.47
C TRP A 130 -21.11 4.39 -9.97
N LEU A 131 -19.92 4.26 -10.57
CA LEU A 131 -18.74 5.04 -10.20
C LEU A 131 -18.91 6.55 -10.45
N ASP A 132 -19.64 6.93 -11.51
CA ASP A 132 -19.89 8.32 -11.87
C ASP A 132 -20.70 9.08 -10.82
N HIS A 133 -21.47 8.40 -9.98
CA HIS A 133 -22.17 9.03 -8.85
C HIS A 133 -21.19 9.61 -7.81
N PHE A 134 -19.99 9.06 -7.72
CA PHE A 134 -18.99 9.49 -6.73
C PHE A 134 -17.94 10.42 -7.35
N ASP A 135 -17.20 9.91 -8.35
CA ASP A 135 -16.20 10.71 -9.08
C ASP A 135 -15.94 10.10 -10.47
N LYS A 136 -16.05 10.91 -11.53
CA LYS A 136 -15.81 10.48 -12.91
C LYS A 136 -14.37 10.04 -13.17
N ARG A 137 -13.41 10.43 -12.32
CA ARG A 137 -12.00 10.04 -12.40
C ARG A 137 -11.75 8.62 -11.93
N PHE A 138 -12.70 8.00 -11.23
CA PHE A 138 -12.55 6.63 -10.75
C PHE A 138 -12.47 5.64 -11.90
N VAL A 139 -11.46 4.78 -11.86
CA VAL A 139 -11.26 3.73 -12.86
C VAL A 139 -12.00 2.49 -12.40
N GLY A 140 -12.94 2.01 -13.22
CA GLY A 140 -13.64 0.74 -13.00
C GLY A 140 -13.02 -0.35 -13.87
N LEU A 141 -12.74 -1.50 -13.28
CA LEU A 141 -12.21 -2.67 -13.98
C LEU A 141 -13.14 -3.87 -13.80
N THR A 142 -13.36 -4.58 -14.89
CA THR A 142 -14.13 -5.81 -14.95
C THR A 142 -13.42 -6.86 -15.81
N GLY A 143 -13.95 -8.07 -15.87
CA GLY A 143 -13.38 -9.15 -16.66
C GLY A 143 -14.17 -10.44 -16.46
N THR A 144 -13.64 -11.57 -16.93
CA THR A 144 -14.20 -12.88 -16.61
C THR A 144 -14.00 -13.18 -15.11
N THR A 145 -14.85 -14.01 -14.52
CA THR A 145 -14.71 -14.44 -13.12
C THR A 145 -13.29 -14.95 -12.83
N SER A 146 -12.74 -15.78 -13.73
CA SER A 146 -11.38 -16.31 -13.55
C SER A 146 -10.29 -15.23 -13.60
N ALA A 147 -10.47 -14.18 -14.42
CA ALA A 147 -9.53 -13.06 -14.48
C ALA A 147 -9.63 -12.18 -13.20
N LEU A 148 -10.83 -11.99 -12.68
CA LEU A 148 -11.07 -11.28 -11.41
C LEU A 148 -10.49 -12.03 -10.21
N ASP A 149 -10.67 -13.36 -10.18
CA ASP A 149 -10.06 -14.22 -9.15
C ASP A 149 -8.53 -14.18 -9.22
N ALA A 150 -7.97 -14.19 -10.42
CA ALA A 150 -6.53 -14.08 -10.61
C ALA A 150 -5.99 -12.71 -10.15
N ALA A 151 -6.74 -11.62 -10.38
CA ALA A 151 -6.39 -10.28 -9.91
C ALA A 151 -6.42 -10.18 -8.38
N GLN A 152 -7.46 -10.76 -7.73
CA GLN A 152 -7.55 -10.82 -6.27
C GLN A 152 -6.36 -11.60 -5.67
N LYS A 153 -6.05 -12.79 -6.24
CA LYS A 153 -4.88 -13.59 -5.81
C LYS A 153 -3.57 -12.82 -5.99
N ALA A 154 -3.38 -12.15 -7.13
CA ALA A 154 -2.19 -11.36 -7.39
C ALA A 154 -2.04 -10.18 -6.39
N ALA A 155 -3.15 -9.61 -5.95
CA ALA A 155 -3.19 -8.55 -4.93
C ALA A 155 -3.07 -9.09 -3.50
N GLY A 156 -3.04 -10.40 -3.29
CA GLY A 156 -2.99 -11.02 -1.97
C GLY A 156 -4.25 -10.81 -1.12
N VAL A 157 -5.40 -10.58 -1.79
CA VAL A 157 -6.69 -10.39 -1.10
C VAL A 157 -7.54 -11.65 -1.15
N PRO A 158 -8.41 -11.89 -0.14
CA PRO A 158 -9.34 -13.01 -0.16
C PRO A 158 -10.24 -12.97 -1.38
N LEU A 159 -10.53 -14.15 -1.95
CA LEU A 159 -11.48 -14.27 -3.04
C LEU A 159 -12.90 -13.93 -2.56
N ALA A 160 -13.61 -13.16 -3.35
CA ALA A 160 -15.02 -12.90 -3.11
C ALA A 160 -15.84 -14.18 -3.26
N GLN A 161 -16.81 -14.38 -2.36
CA GLN A 161 -17.67 -15.56 -2.34
C GLN A 161 -19.12 -15.17 -2.16
N LYS A 162 -20.03 -15.83 -2.87
CA LYS A 162 -21.48 -15.67 -2.65
C LYS A 162 -21.86 -16.13 -1.25
N THR A 163 -22.63 -15.30 -0.54
CA THR A 163 -23.14 -15.63 0.80
C THR A 163 -24.17 -16.75 0.75
N ASP A 164 -24.99 -16.79 -0.31
CA ASP A 164 -25.87 -17.94 -0.65
C ASP A 164 -25.77 -18.24 -2.15
N PRO A 165 -25.04 -19.31 -2.52
CA PRO A 165 -24.87 -19.68 -3.92
C PRO A 165 -26.15 -20.07 -4.65
N ARG A 166 -27.24 -20.38 -3.91
CA ARG A 166 -28.52 -20.85 -4.44
C ARG A 166 -29.53 -19.74 -4.69
N ASN A 167 -29.19 -18.50 -4.27
CA ASN A 167 -30.10 -17.36 -4.36
C ASN A 167 -29.63 -16.41 -5.45
N ASP A 168 -30.53 -15.99 -6.35
CA ASP A 168 -30.24 -14.99 -7.36
C ASP A 168 -30.03 -13.59 -6.77
N THR A 169 -30.59 -13.32 -5.58
CA THR A 169 -30.36 -12.12 -4.79
C THR A 169 -29.24 -12.33 -3.75
N TYR A 170 -28.04 -12.60 -4.22
CA TYR A 170 -26.89 -12.86 -3.35
C TYR A 170 -26.12 -11.61 -2.98
N SER A 171 -25.48 -11.62 -1.83
CA SER A 171 -24.37 -10.73 -1.47
C SER A 171 -23.03 -11.45 -1.65
N LEU A 172 -21.96 -10.67 -1.77
CA LEU A 172 -20.60 -11.21 -1.81
C LEU A 172 -19.85 -10.82 -0.54
N THR A 173 -19.14 -11.80 0.05
CA THR A 173 -18.04 -11.46 0.96
C THR A 173 -16.86 -11.04 0.10
N HIS A 174 -16.21 -9.95 0.43
CA HIS A 174 -15.03 -9.47 -0.29
C HIS A 174 -14.07 -8.77 0.68
N ALA A 175 -12.85 -8.47 0.20
CA ALA A 175 -11.89 -7.68 0.96
C ALA A 175 -12.43 -6.25 1.16
N ASN A 176 -12.81 -5.91 2.40
CA ASN A 176 -13.36 -4.60 2.74
C ASN A 176 -12.27 -3.64 3.19
N PHE A 177 -11.29 -3.41 2.34
CA PHE A 177 -10.23 -2.45 2.59
C PHE A 177 -9.63 -1.94 1.28
N VAL A 178 -9.10 -0.72 1.32
CA VAL A 178 -8.36 -0.10 0.22
C VAL A 178 -6.87 -0.23 0.49
N VAL A 179 -6.10 -0.71 -0.50
CA VAL A 179 -4.63 -0.70 -0.44
C VAL A 179 -4.11 0.54 -1.15
N ALA A 180 -3.34 1.36 -0.47
CA ALA A 180 -2.67 2.52 -1.03
C ALA A 180 -1.25 2.17 -1.46
N TYR A 181 -1.04 2.13 -2.79
CA TYR A 181 0.28 2.00 -3.40
C TYR A 181 0.86 3.39 -3.66
N THR A 182 2.10 3.61 -3.24
CA THR A 182 2.81 4.88 -3.41
C THR A 182 3.65 4.90 -4.69
N LYS A 183 4.37 6.00 -4.94
CA LYS A 183 5.13 6.22 -6.19
C LYS A 183 6.26 5.21 -6.39
N ASP A 184 6.74 4.56 -5.34
CA ASP A 184 7.71 3.47 -5.35
C ASP A 184 7.12 2.11 -5.78
N ASN A 185 5.80 2.06 -6.02
CA ASN A 185 5.01 0.88 -6.38
C ASN A 185 4.94 -0.18 -5.26
N LEU A 186 4.95 0.28 -4.02
CA LEU A 186 4.71 -0.56 -2.85
C LEU A 186 3.46 -0.07 -2.10
N GLY A 187 2.72 -1.01 -1.53
CA GLY A 187 1.55 -0.75 -0.70
C GLY A 187 1.98 -0.56 0.75
N HIS A 188 2.00 0.69 1.18
CA HIS A 188 2.45 1.04 2.53
C HIS A 188 1.31 1.23 3.52
N VAL A 189 0.11 1.52 3.04
CA VAL A 189 -1.04 1.81 3.90
C VAL A 189 -2.26 1.03 3.45
N ILE A 190 -2.98 0.46 4.43
CA ILE A 190 -4.29 -0.17 4.22
C ILE A 190 -5.34 0.64 4.98
N TYR A 191 -6.43 0.94 4.29
CA TYR A 191 -7.59 1.63 4.82
C TYR A 191 -8.75 0.65 4.97
N PRO A 192 -9.10 0.25 6.19
CA PRO A 192 -10.22 -0.67 6.44
C PRO A 192 -11.57 -0.01 6.18
N GLY A 193 -12.65 -0.79 6.24
CA GLY A 193 -14.02 -0.26 6.26
C GLY A 193 -14.22 0.81 7.33
N GLY A 194 -15.09 1.78 7.04
CA GLY A 194 -15.41 2.86 7.96
C GLY A 194 -14.44 4.06 7.94
N VAL A 195 -13.45 4.09 7.04
CA VAL A 195 -12.60 5.28 6.85
C VAL A 195 -13.44 6.47 6.41
N SER A 196 -13.35 7.55 7.18
CA SER A 196 -14.13 8.75 6.95
C SER A 196 -13.56 9.66 5.87
N GLN A 197 -14.36 10.62 5.41
CA GLN A 197 -13.90 11.66 4.50
C GLN A 197 -12.72 12.46 5.09
N GLU A 198 -12.76 12.76 6.39
CA GLU A 198 -11.71 13.54 7.07
C GLU A 198 -10.40 12.75 7.18
N ASP A 199 -10.46 11.42 7.31
CA ASP A 199 -9.27 10.57 7.28
C ASP A 199 -8.60 10.62 5.91
N TRP A 200 -9.38 10.56 4.83
CA TRP A 200 -8.87 10.72 3.47
C TRP A 200 -8.26 12.11 3.22
N ILE A 201 -8.91 13.18 3.69
CA ILE A 201 -8.39 14.55 3.58
C ILE A 201 -7.05 14.70 4.32
N HIS A 202 -6.91 14.03 5.45
CA HIS A 202 -5.66 14.02 6.23
C HIS A 202 -4.55 13.23 5.51
N ASP A 203 -4.85 12.02 5.05
CA ASP A 203 -3.81 11.07 4.61
C ASP A 203 -3.38 11.25 3.14
N LEU A 204 -4.29 11.65 2.23
CA LEU A 204 -3.96 11.77 0.81
C LEU A 204 -2.81 12.76 0.52
N PRO A 205 -2.73 13.95 1.17
CA PRO A 205 -1.58 14.83 1.03
C PRO A 205 -0.27 14.17 1.47
N LEU A 206 -0.30 13.39 2.56
CA LEU A 206 0.89 12.68 3.05
C LEU A 206 1.35 11.62 2.05
N LEU A 207 0.44 10.79 1.53
CA LEU A 207 0.74 9.78 0.50
C LEU A 207 1.38 10.40 -0.75
N VAL A 208 0.94 11.61 -1.15
CA VAL A 208 1.43 12.31 -2.34
C VAL A 208 2.79 12.94 -2.13
N THR A 209 3.05 13.50 -0.94
CA THR A 209 4.25 14.32 -0.67
C THR A 209 5.37 13.53 0.00
N GLU A 210 5.06 12.45 0.70
CA GLU A 210 6.05 11.66 1.41
C GLU A 210 6.95 10.87 0.46
N THR A 211 8.23 10.84 0.78
CA THR A 211 9.21 9.99 0.07
C THR A 211 9.40 8.71 0.86
N TRP A 212 8.91 7.62 0.32
CA TRP A 212 9.10 6.29 0.89
C TRP A 212 10.50 5.79 0.55
N SER A 213 11.37 5.69 1.56
CA SER A 213 12.68 5.05 1.40
C SER A 213 12.55 3.55 1.64
N HIS A 214 13.07 2.76 0.72
CA HIS A 214 13.25 1.33 0.95
C HIS A 214 14.28 1.12 2.07
N PRO A 215 14.04 0.18 2.99
CA PRO A 215 15.06 -0.23 3.96
C PRO A 215 16.23 -0.91 3.27
#